data_7198976ae317cb719998ae5d50b285f7
#
_entry.id   7198976ae317cb719998ae5d50b285f7
#
_cell.length_a   1.000
_cell.length_b   1.000
_cell.length_c   1.000
_cell.angle_alpha   90.00
_cell.angle_beta   90.00
_cell.angle_gamma   90.00
#
_symmetry.space_group_name_H-M   'P 1'
#
loop_
_entity.id
_entity.type
_entity.pdbx_description
1 polymer ?
#
loop_
_entity_poly.entity_id
_entity_poly.type
_entity_poly.pdbx_seq_one_letter_code
_entity_poly.pdbx_strand_id
1 'polypeptide(L)'
;MAAPDRRTRILDAAEGLFAADGFDATPTARVAEAADVPKGLVFYYFPRKIDLLLTLLQERLPTPTPDILAGVIRRGDPAGSLLAMHRRLGLEDHDSLMLRTVIFRESGTHPEVRSHLRQLRRSLVELTEAALDQAVEWTVARTLRRQAAETFVSVMLDHANAHRAGGALPDVSGAAAVVALAVGAPRPASG
;
A
#
# COMPACT_ATOMS: atom_id res chain seq x y z
N MET A 1 -29.99 1.95 -2.54
CA MET A 1 -28.72 2.02 -1.80
C MET A 1 -29.02 2.43 -0.37
N ALA A 2 -28.62 1.64 0.63
CA ALA A 2 -28.76 2.05 2.04
C ALA A 2 -27.84 3.25 2.30
N ALA A 3 -28.28 4.21 3.13
CA ALA A 3 -27.44 5.33 3.53
C ALA A 3 -26.19 4.79 4.29
N PRO A 4 -24.99 5.37 4.08
CA PRO A 4 -23.80 4.95 4.80
C PRO A 4 -24.01 5.06 6.31
N ASP A 5 -23.48 4.11 7.05
CA ASP A 5 -23.56 4.13 8.50
C ASP A 5 -22.83 5.35 9.09
N ARG A 6 -23.08 5.65 10.36
CA ARG A 6 -22.52 6.84 11.02
C ARG A 6 -20.99 6.78 11.09
N ARG A 7 -20.41 5.58 11.25
CA ARG A 7 -18.96 5.37 11.27
C ARG A 7 -18.34 5.71 9.92
N THR A 8 -18.92 5.21 8.83
CA THR A 8 -18.49 5.49 7.45
C THR A 8 -18.59 6.98 7.14
N ARG A 9 -19.70 7.65 7.51
CA ARG A 9 -19.84 9.11 7.32
C ARG A 9 -18.74 9.91 8.04
N ILE A 10 -18.36 9.50 9.26
CA ILE A 10 -17.26 10.13 9.99
C ILE A 10 -15.93 9.94 9.27
N LEU A 11 -15.65 8.74 8.74
CA LEU A 11 -14.42 8.46 8.00
C LEU A 11 -14.36 9.23 6.68
N ASP A 12 -15.44 9.27 5.91
CA ASP A 12 -15.51 10.01 4.64
C ASP A 12 -15.31 11.51 4.87
N ALA A 13 -15.94 12.08 5.91
CA ALA A 13 -15.74 13.47 6.29
C ALA A 13 -14.29 13.76 6.73
N ALA A 14 -13.70 12.85 7.52
CA ALA A 14 -12.31 12.98 7.95
C ALA A 14 -11.36 12.89 6.76
N GLU A 15 -11.59 11.98 5.81
CA GLU A 15 -10.79 11.82 4.60
C GLU A 15 -10.76 13.12 3.78
N GLY A 16 -11.91 13.71 3.51
CA GLY A 16 -12.02 14.97 2.77
C GLY A 16 -11.31 16.14 3.47
N LEU A 17 -11.51 16.28 4.78
CA LEU A 17 -10.89 17.35 5.56
C LEU A 17 -9.38 17.18 5.71
N PHE A 18 -8.89 15.95 5.95
CA PHE A 18 -7.45 15.69 6.02
C PHE A 18 -6.75 15.90 4.67
N ALA A 19 -7.45 15.63 3.57
CA ALA A 19 -6.94 15.92 2.23
C ALA A 19 -6.80 17.42 1.97
N ALA A 20 -7.81 18.21 2.37
CA ALA A 20 -7.86 19.64 2.11
C ALA A 20 -6.93 20.46 3.04
N ASP A 21 -7.04 20.22 4.34
CA ASP A 21 -6.42 21.06 5.37
C ASP A 21 -5.19 20.40 6.02
N GLY A 22 -5.01 19.09 5.84
CA GLY A 22 -4.03 18.27 6.56
C GLY A 22 -4.58 17.75 7.90
N PHE A 23 -3.91 16.71 8.41
CA PHE A 23 -4.34 16.06 9.65
C PHE A 23 -4.27 17.01 10.85
N ASP A 24 -3.12 17.64 11.10
CA ASP A 24 -2.92 18.45 12.31
C ASP A 24 -3.87 19.64 12.39
N ALA A 25 -4.13 20.30 11.26
CA ALA A 25 -4.98 21.49 11.20
C ALA A 25 -6.49 21.17 11.27
N THR A 26 -6.91 19.91 11.20
CA THR A 26 -8.33 19.52 11.22
C THR A 26 -8.79 19.12 12.62
N PRO A 27 -9.58 19.93 13.33
CA PRO A 27 -10.16 19.55 14.62
C PRO A 27 -11.24 18.47 14.45
N THR A 28 -11.36 17.55 15.42
CA THR A 28 -12.43 16.53 15.43
C THR A 28 -13.84 17.12 15.46
N ALA A 29 -14.01 18.35 15.95
CA ALA A 29 -15.29 19.05 15.90
C ALA A 29 -15.73 19.36 14.46
N ARG A 30 -14.80 19.75 13.56
CA ARG A 30 -15.10 19.93 12.13
C ARG A 30 -15.47 18.62 11.44
N VAL A 31 -14.81 17.52 11.83
CA VAL A 31 -15.17 16.19 11.32
C VAL A 31 -16.59 15.82 11.72
N ALA A 32 -16.98 16.07 12.99
CA ALA A 32 -18.33 15.82 13.47
C ALA A 32 -19.39 16.64 12.71
N GLU A 33 -19.11 17.92 12.49
CA GLU A 33 -19.96 18.85 11.72
C GLU A 33 -20.11 18.37 10.27
N ALA A 34 -19.01 18.08 9.58
CA ALA A 34 -19.02 17.63 8.19
C ALA A 34 -19.71 16.26 8.01
N ALA A 35 -19.62 15.38 9.03
CA ALA A 35 -20.29 14.08 9.04
C ALA A 35 -21.77 14.18 9.46
N ASP A 36 -22.25 15.35 9.88
CA ASP A 36 -23.59 15.56 10.46
C ASP A 36 -23.87 14.57 11.61
N VAL A 37 -22.96 14.55 12.60
CA VAL A 37 -23.10 13.72 13.80
C VAL A 37 -22.73 14.50 15.06
N PRO A 38 -23.26 14.13 16.24
CA PRO A 38 -22.81 14.69 17.50
C PRO A 38 -21.31 14.43 17.73
N LYS A 39 -20.57 15.42 18.23
CA LYS A 39 -19.14 15.30 18.53
C LYS A 39 -18.79 14.10 19.43
N GLY A 40 -19.66 13.78 20.41
CA GLY A 40 -19.50 12.61 21.28
C GLY A 40 -19.48 11.29 20.52
N LEU A 41 -20.18 11.22 19.38
CA LEU A 41 -20.19 10.01 18.56
C LEU A 41 -18.86 9.79 17.82
N VAL A 42 -18.16 10.86 17.44
CA VAL A 42 -16.81 10.75 16.87
C VAL A 42 -15.88 10.11 17.89
N PHE A 43 -15.89 10.58 19.15
CA PHE A 43 -15.05 10.01 20.21
C PHE A 43 -15.47 8.60 20.63
N TYR A 44 -16.73 8.26 20.47
CA TYR A 44 -17.20 6.89 20.70
C TYR A 44 -16.58 5.89 19.73
N TYR A 45 -16.52 6.22 18.42
CA TYR A 45 -15.90 5.36 17.41
C TYR A 45 -14.38 5.49 17.36
N PHE A 46 -13.86 6.68 17.61
CA PHE A 46 -12.43 7.02 17.47
C PHE A 46 -11.98 7.83 18.70
N PRO A 47 -11.55 7.16 19.77
CA PRO A 47 -11.19 7.80 21.05
C PRO A 47 -10.13 8.88 20.90
N ARG A 48 -9.19 8.72 19.97
CA ARG A 48 -8.16 9.71 19.65
C ARG A 48 -8.29 10.12 18.18
N LYS A 49 -7.92 11.36 17.88
CA LYS A 49 -7.90 11.87 16.50
C LYS A 49 -7.03 11.01 15.57
N ILE A 50 -5.90 10.52 16.09
CA ILE A 50 -5.00 9.63 15.33
C ILE A 50 -5.68 8.31 14.93
N ASP A 51 -6.65 7.84 15.68
CA ASP A 51 -7.38 6.59 15.37
C ASP A 51 -8.23 6.73 14.09
N LEU A 52 -8.75 7.95 13.81
CA LEU A 52 -9.36 8.25 12.51
C LEU A 52 -8.37 8.06 11.35
N LEU A 53 -7.18 8.63 11.49
CA LEU A 53 -6.15 8.56 10.45
C LEU A 53 -5.67 7.13 10.23
N LEU A 54 -5.41 6.39 11.30
CA LEU A 54 -4.96 5.00 11.21
C LEU A 54 -6.04 4.10 10.61
N THR A 55 -7.30 4.33 10.96
CA THR A 55 -8.42 3.58 10.35
C THR A 55 -8.54 3.86 8.86
N LEU A 56 -8.44 5.11 8.45
CA LEU A 56 -8.43 5.49 7.04
C LEU A 56 -7.26 4.81 6.28
N LEU A 57 -6.06 4.83 6.85
CA LEU A 57 -4.91 4.13 6.27
C LEU A 57 -5.16 2.63 6.13
N GLN A 58 -5.73 1.99 7.17
CA GLN A 58 -6.03 0.56 7.15
C GLN A 58 -7.09 0.18 6.11
N GLU A 59 -8.10 1.03 5.91
CA GLU A 59 -9.17 0.78 4.95
C GLU A 59 -8.77 1.09 3.51
N ARG A 60 -7.95 2.12 3.29
CA ARG A 60 -7.50 2.55 1.95
C ARG A 60 -6.19 1.88 1.50
N LEU A 61 -5.35 1.45 2.43
CA LEU A 61 -4.10 0.71 2.17
C LEU A 61 -4.07 -0.56 3.05
N PRO A 62 -4.97 -1.51 2.82
CA PRO A 62 -5.01 -2.74 3.60
C PRO A 62 -3.71 -3.52 3.42
N THR A 63 -3.26 -4.16 4.49
CA THR A 63 -2.13 -5.09 4.42
C THR A 63 -2.53 -6.27 3.54
N PRO A 64 -1.80 -6.54 2.43
CA PRO A 64 -2.16 -7.63 1.54
C PRO A 64 -1.96 -8.99 2.22
N THR A 65 -2.84 -9.92 1.91
CA THR A 65 -2.80 -11.30 2.38
C THR A 65 -2.35 -12.26 1.26
N PRO A 66 -1.81 -13.45 1.56
CA PRO A 66 -1.28 -14.37 0.54
C PRO A 66 -2.29 -14.83 -0.51
N ASP A 67 -3.59 -14.80 -0.21
CA ASP A 67 -4.66 -15.16 -1.13
C ASP A 67 -4.71 -14.26 -2.38
N ILE A 68 -4.12 -13.07 -2.32
CA ILE A 68 -4.00 -12.18 -3.48
C ILE A 68 -3.19 -12.82 -4.62
N LEU A 69 -2.33 -13.79 -4.30
CA LEU A 69 -1.54 -14.51 -5.31
C LEU A 69 -2.36 -15.60 -6.05
N ALA A 70 -3.55 -15.94 -5.55
CA ALA A 70 -4.36 -16.99 -6.15
C ALA A 70 -4.74 -16.65 -7.60
N GLY A 71 -4.35 -17.51 -8.53
CA GLY A 71 -4.68 -17.39 -9.95
C GLY A 71 -3.88 -16.33 -10.72
N VAL A 72 -2.93 -15.62 -10.09
CA VAL A 72 -2.09 -14.63 -10.78
C VAL A 72 -0.67 -15.14 -11.05
N ILE A 73 -0.23 -16.18 -10.33
CA ILE A 73 1.11 -16.73 -10.48
C ILE A 73 1.15 -17.73 -11.64
N ARG A 74 2.17 -17.58 -12.48
CA ARG A 74 2.49 -18.48 -13.59
C ARG A 74 3.90 -19.02 -13.43
N ARG A 75 4.04 -20.34 -13.30
CA ARG A 75 5.34 -20.99 -13.27
C ARG A 75 6.09 -20.75 -14.59
N GLY A 76 7.37 -20.46 -14.49
CA GLY A 76 8.21 -20.11 -15.64
C GLY A 76 8.07 -18.65 -16.11
N ASP A 77 7.15 -17.87 -15.54
CA ASP A 77 6.96 -16.46 -15.88
C ASP A 77 6.96 -15.55 -14.63
N PRO A 78 8.13 -15.35 -14.01
CA PRO A 78 8.22 -14.48 -12.84
C PRO A 78 7.89 -13.00 -13.15
N ALA A 79 8.23 -12.48 -14.33
CA ALA A 79 7.90 -11.11 -14.72
C ALA A 79 6.40 -10.89 -14.84
N GLY A 80 5.72 -11.76 -15.60
CA GLY A 80 4.26 -11.70 -15.76
C GLY A 80 3.52 -11.91 -14.43
N SER A 81 4.04 -12.78 -13.55
CA SER A 81 3.48 -13.00 -12.22
C SER A 81 3.59 -11.75 -11.33
N LEU A 82 4.73 -11.08 -11.32
CA LEU A 82 4.92 -9.83 -10.58
C LEU A 82 4.00 -8.72 -11.09
N LEU A 83 3.84 -8.58 -12.39
CA LEU A 83 2.93 -7.60 -13.00
C LEU A 83 1.46 -7.93 -12.71
N ALA A 84 1.09 -9.20 -12.73
CA ALA A 84 -0.27 -9.63 -12.39
C ALA A 84 -0.58 -9.36 -10.90
N MET A 85 0.38 -9.61 -10.01
CA MET A 85 0.30 -9.26 -8.58
C MET A 85 0.16 -7.74 -8.40
N HIS A 86 1.01 -6.93 -9.06
CA HIS A 86 0.95 -5.47 -9.00
C HIS A 86 -0.43 -4.93 -9.38
N ARG A 87 -0.96 -5.36 -10.54
CA ARG A 87 -2.31 -4.97 -10.98
C ARG A 87 -3.40 -5.41 -10.00
N ARG A 88 -3.26 -6.59 -9.40
CA ARG A 88 -4.24 -7.08 -8.42
C ARG A 88 -4.20 -6.33 -7.10
N LEU A 89 -3.04 -5.81 -6.71
CA LEU A 89 -2.88 -4.95 -5.54
C LEU A 89 -3.57 -3.59 -5.73
N GLY A 90 -3.62 -3.07 -6.96
CA GLY A 90 -4.31 -1.80 -7.28
C GLY A 90 -3.86 -0.63 -6.42
N LEU A 91 -2.58 -0.55 -6.08
CA LEU A 91 -2.09 0.52 -5.18
C LEU A 91 -2.23 1.91 -5.78
N GLU A 92 -2.25 2.01 -7.11
CA GLU A 92 -2.50 3.25 -7.87
C GLU A 92 -3.98 3.63 -7.93
N ASP A 93 -4.91 2.65 -7.85
CA ASP A 93 -6.35 2.87 -8.01
C ASP A 93 -6.97 3.63 -6.82
N HIS A 94 -6.24 3.74 -5.73
CA HIS A 94 -6.65 4.51 -4.57
C HIS A 94 -6.29 5.98 -4.77
N ASP A 95 -7.09 6.67 -5.60
CA ASP A 95 -6.92 8.11 -5.92
C ASP A 95 -7.37 9.01 -4.75
N SER A 96 -6.93 8.66 -3.54
CA SER A 96 -7.19 9.45 -2.35
C SER A 96 -6.12 10.53 -2.21
N LEU A 97 -6.52 11.77 -2.44
CA LEU A 97 -5.69 12.96 -2.17
C LEU A 97 -5.18 12.95 -0.72
N MET A 98 -5.94 12.37 0.21
CA MET A 98 -5.57 12.19 1.61
C MET A 98 -4.35 11.28 1.75
N LEU A 99 -4.31 10.12 1.06
CA LEU A 99 -3.16 9.21 1.12
C LEU A 99 -1.87 9.88 0.65
N ARG A 100 -1.93 10.70 -0.40
CA ARG A 100 -0.80 11.51 -0.86
C ARG A 100 -0.30 12.46 0.25
N THR A 101 -1.21 13.21 0.85
CA THR A 101 -0.90 14.18 1.90
C THR A 101 -0.32 13.47 3.13
N VAL A 102 -0.95 12.37 3.58
CA VAL A 102 -0.55 11.62 4.78
C VAL A 102 0.80 10.95 4.58
N ILE A 103 1.04 10.27 3.45
CA ILE A 103 2.31 9.58 3.21
C ILE A 103 3.48 10.55 3.23
N PHE A 104 3.34 11.74 2.62
CA PHE A 104 4.44 12.71 2.53
C PHE A 104 4.58 13.60 3.77
N ARG A 105 3.50 13.98 4.44
CA ARG A 105 3.54 14.93 5.56
C ARG A 105 3.56 14.25 6.93
N GLU A 106 2.70 13.25 7.12
CA GLU A 106 2.44 12.70 8.45
C GLU A 106 3.36 11.51 8.81
N SER A 107 3.98 10.85 7.82
CA SER A 107 4.97 9.80 8.07
C SER A 107 6.22 10.30 8.83
N GLY A 108 6.57 11.58 8.67
CA GLY A 108 7.63 12.25 9.41
C GLY A 108 7.26 12.58 10.86
N THR A 109 5.99 12.89 11.11
CA THR A 109 5.49 13.49 12.36
C THR A 109 4.88 12.45 13.29
N HIS A 110 4.16 11.45 12.77
CA HIS A 110 3.41 10.48 13.56
C HIS A 110 4.05 9.08 13.53
N PRO A 111 4.59 8.58 14.67
CA PRO A 111 5.22 7.26 14.78
C PRO A 111 4.29 6.11 14.39
N GLU A 112 3.00 6.22 14.69
CA GLU A 112 1.98 5.21 14.39
C GLU A 112 1.78 5.08 12.87
N VAL A 113 1.69 6.20 12.15
CA VAL A 113 1.60 6.22 10.67
C VAL A 113 2.84 5.56 10.07
N ARG A 114 4.02 5.94 10.54
CA ARG A 114 5.29 5.35 10.10
C ARG A 114 5.35 3.85 10.37
N SER A 115 4.83 3.40 11.50
CA SER A 115 4.75 1.97 11.84
C SER A 115 3.85 1.22 10.86
N HIS A 116 2.68 1.75 10.55
CA HIS A 116 1.75 1.18 9.57
C HIS A 116 2.39 1.06 8.18
N LEU A 117 3.01 2.12 7.68
CA LEU A 117 3.67 2.12 6.37
C LEU A 117 4.85 1.13 6.30
N ARG A 118 5.63 1.00 7.40
CA ARG A 118 6.69 -0.02 7.48
C ARG A 118 6.13 -1.43 7.46
N GLN A 119 5.00 -1.67 8.13
CA GLN A 119 4.33 -2.97 8.13
C GLN A 119 3.80 -3.29 6.73
N LEU A 120 3.11 -2.36 6.08
CA LEU A 120 2.65 -2.51 4.70
C LEU A 120 3.80 -2.88 3.76
N ARG A 121 4.91 -2.11 3.81
CA ARG A 121 6.10 -2.42 2.99
C ARG A 121 6.64 -3.82 3.26
N ARG A 122 6.73 -4.24 4.52
CA ARG A 122 7.21 -5.58 4.90
C ARG A 122 6.31 -6.66 4.31
N SER A 123 5.00 -6.54 4.44
CA SER A 123 4.05 -7.50 3.89
C SER A 123 4.09 -7.56 2.36
N LEU A 124 4.28 -6.43 1.68
CA LEU A 124 4.48 -6.41 0.23
C LEU A 124 5.75 -7.15 -0.19
N VAL A 125 6.84 -7.00 0.55
CA VAL A 125 8.09 -7.72 0.27
C VAL A 125 7.91 -9.22 0.50
N GLU A 126 7.31 -9.65 1.60
CA GLU A 126 7.01 -11.05 1.89
C GLU A 126 6.11 -11.67 0.82
N LEU A 127 5.09 -10.93 0.38
CA LEU A 127 4.21 -11.34 -0.72
C LEU A 127 4.97 -11.51 -2.04
N THR A 128 5.87 -10.56 -2.34
CA THR A 128 6.70 -10.61 -3.56
C THR A 128 7.68 -11.78 -3.52
N GLU A 129 8.30 -12.06 -2.35
CA GLU A 129 9.13 -13.25 -2.17
C GLU A 129 8.33 -14.53 -2.44
N ALA A 130 7.10 -14.63 -1.90
CA ALA A 130 6.22 -15.77 -2.13
C ALA A 130 5.80 -15.91 -3.61
N ALA A 131 5.56 -14.79 -4.29
CA ALA A 131 5.26 -14.77 -5.73
C ALA A 131 6.44 -15.29 -6.55
N LEU A 132 7.66 -14.85 -6.25
CA LEU A 132 8.88 -15.32 -6.91
C LEU A 132 9.11 -16.81 -6.65
N ASP A 133 8.96 -17.30 -5.41
CA ASP A 133 9.11 -18.71 -5.09
C ASP A 133 8.15 -19.63 -5.86
N GLN A 134 6.93 -19.16 -6.09
CA GLN A 134 5.93 -19.92 -6.85
C GLN A 134 6.15 -19.83 -8.37
N ALA A 135 6.69 -18.70 -8.86
CA ALA A 135 6.84 -18.44 -10.29
C ALA A 135 8.12 -19.05 -10.90
N VAL A 136 9.19 -19.24 -10.10
CA VAL A 136 10.43 -19.84 -10.59
C VAL A 136 10.40 -21.37 -10.43
N GLU A 137 11.16 -22.10 -11.28
CA GLU A 137 11.23 -23.56 -11.30
C GLU A 137 12.44 -24.14 -10.55
N TRP A 138 13.28 -23.27 -10.00
CA TRP A 138 14.49 -23.61 -9.26
C TRP A 138 14.58 -22.85 -7.94
N THR A 139 15.47 -23.28 -7.07
CA THR A 139 15.67 -22.60 -5.79
C THR A 139 16.51 -21.33 -5.97
N VAL A 140 15.95 -20.17 -5.66
CA VAL A 140 16.64 -18.90 -5.61
C VAL A 140 17.28 -18.72 -4.22
N ALA A 141 18.55 -18.30 -4.17
CA ALA A 141 19.19 -17.98 -2.90
C ALA A 141 18.38 -16.93 -2.13
N ARG A 142 18.16 -17.19 -0.83
CA ARG A 142 17.29 -16.35 0.03
C ARG A 142 17.65 -14.85 -0.04
N THR A 143 18.95 -14.54 -0.03
CA THR A 143 19.44 -13.14 -0.09
C THR A 143 19.07 -12.48 -1.40
N LEU A 144 19.27 -13.18 -2.53
CA LEU A 144 18.92 -12.66 -3.86
C LEU A 144 17.41 -12.47 -4.00
N ARG A 145 16.61 -13.45 -3.57
CA ARG A 145 15.14 -13.35 -3.58
C ARG A 145 14.66 -12.15 -2.79
N ARG A 146 15.19 -11.96 -1.57
CA ARG A 146 14.86 -10.81 -0.71
C ARG A 146 15.22 -9.48 -1.37
N GLN A 147 16.43 -9.35 -1.93
CA GLN A 147 16.86 -8.14 -2.63
C GLN A 147 16.00 -7.87 -3.87
N ALA A 148 15.68 -8.89 -4.66
CA ALA A 148 14.80 -8.79 -5.82
C ALA A 148 13.40 -8.30 -5.41
N ALA A 149 12.83 -8.87 -4.35
CA ALA A 149 11.55 -8.45 -3.81
C ALA A 149 11.57 -7.00 -3.30
N GLU A 150 12.59 -6.60 -2.55
CA GLU A 150 12.74 -5.23 -2.04
C GLU A 150 12.89 -4.22 -3.18
N THR A 151 13.62 -4.58 -4.25
CA THR A 151 13.78 -3.74 -5.44
C THR A 151 12.45 -3.55 -6.15
N PHE A 152 11.72 -4.62 -6.43
CA PHE A 152 10.41 -4.55 -7.09
C PHE A 152 9.41 -3.73 -6.27
N VAL A 153 9.31 -3.98 -4.97
CA VAL A 153 8.41 -3.24 -4.06
C VAL A 153 8.77 -1.75 -4.01
N SER A 154 10.05 -1.40 -4.06
CA SER A 154 10.47 0.02 -4.09
C SER A 154 9.95 0.72 -5.33
N VAL A 155 10.12 0.12 -6.53
CA VAL A 155 9.63 0.69 -7.78
C VAL A 155 8.09 0.76 -7.80
N MET A 156 7.42 -0.28 -7.31
CA MET A 156 5.95 -0.35 -7.24
C MET A 156 5.37 0.76 -6.32
N LEU A 157 5.96 0.97 -5.15
CA LEU A 157 5.53 2.02 -4.22
C LEU A 157 5.83 3.42 -4.77
N ASP A 158 6.98 3.59 -5.42
CA ASP A 158 7.34 4.85 -6.06
C ASP A 158 6.41 5.18 -7.23
N HIS A 159 6.07 4.18 -8.06
CA HIS A 159 5.06 4.30 -9.11
C HIS A 159 3.70 4.75 -8.54
N ALA A 160 3.18 4.08 -7.51
CA ALA A 160 1.92 4.45 -6.87
C ALA A 160 1.96 5.89 -6.30
N ASN A 161 3.09 6.30 -5.72
CA ASN A 161 3.27 7.66 -5.20
C ASN A 161 3.35 8.70 -6.32
N ALA A 162 4.10 8.42 -7.40
CA ALA A 162 4.22 9.29 -8.56
C ALA A 162 2.89 9.45 -9.28
N HIS A 163 2.12 8.37 -9.44
CA HIS A 163 0.76 8.41 -10.00
C HIS A 163 -0.13 9.40 -9.23
N ARG A 164 -0.18 9.29 -7.90
CA ARG A 164 -0.94 10.21 -7.05
C ARG A 164 -0.44 11.65 -7.11
N ALA A 165 0.86 11.86 -7.36
CA ALA A 165 1.47 13.19 -7.44
C ALA A 165 1.38 13.84 -8.83
N GLY A 166 0.90 13.11 -9.85
CA GLY A 166 0.91 13.56 -11.25
C GLY A 166 2.33 13.69 -11.82
N GLY A 167 3.29 12.95 -11.27
CA GLY A 167 4.69 12.92 -11.69
C GLY A 167 4.97 11.90 -12.80
N ALA A 168 6.24 11.83 -13.24
CA ALA A 168 6.70 10.78 -14.13
C ALA A 168 6.61 9.42 -13.45
N LEU A 169 6.00 8.45 -14.13
CA LEU A 169 5.75 7.12 -13.57
C LEU A 169 6.99 6.23 -13.73
N PRO A 170 7.56 5.67 -12.64
CA PRO A 170 8.55 4.61 -12.72
C PRO A 170 8.05 3.41 -13.50
N ASP A 171 8.93 2.79 -14.28
CA ASP A 171 8.60 1.64 -15.13
C ASP A 171 8.54 0.35 -14.32
N VAL A 172 7.35 0.00 -13.83
CA VAL A 172 7.10 -1.26 -13.09
C VAL A 172 7.34 -2.48 -13.99
N SER A 173 7.05 -2.36 -15.31
CA SER A 173 7.24 -3.46 -16.27
C SER A 173 8.72 -3.76 -16.47
N GLY A 174 9.53 -2.73 -16.66
CA GLY A 174 10.99 -2.86 -16.71
C GLY A 174 11.58 -3.41 -15.42
N ALA A 175 11.11 -2.94 -14.27
CA ALA A 175 11.55 -3.48 -12.98
C ALA A 175 11.20 -4.97 -12.84
N ALA A 176 10.00 -5.40 -13.22
CA ALA A 176 9.61 -6.81 -13.20
C ALA A 176 10.51 -7.66 -14.12
N ALA A 177 10.84 -7.17 -15.32
CA ALA A 177 11.74 -7.85 -16.25
C ALA A 177 13.17 -7.97 -15.68
N VAL A 178 13.71 -6.91 -15.09
CA VAL A 178 15.05 -6.93 -14.45
C VAL A 178 15.09 -7.90 -13.29
N VAL A 179 14.07 -7.89 -12.43
CA VAL A 179 13.96 -8.84 -11.31
C VAL A 179 13.86 -10.27 -11.81
N ALA A 180 13.05 -10.53 -12.84
CA ALA A 180 12.93 -11.86 -13.46
C ALA A 180 14.27 -12.35 -14.02
N LEU A 181 15.05 -11.49 -14.68
CA LEU A 181 16.40 -11.81 -15.15
C LEU A 181 17.36 -12.12 -13.99
N ALA A 182 17.28 -11.37 -12.89
CA ALA A 182 18.13 -11.58 -11.73
C ALA A 182 17.87 -12.94 -11.05
N VAL A 183 16.60 -13.39 -11.00
CA VAL A 183 16.23 -14.68 -10.41
C VAL A 183 16.15 -15.80 -11.45
N GLY A 184 16.31 -15.48 -12.73
CA GLY A 184 15.89 -16.26 -13.91
C GLY A 184 16.86 -17.29 -14.44
N ALA A 185 18.06 -17.53 -13.83
CA ALA A 185 18.91 -18.64 -14.23
C ALA A 185 19.68 -19.21 -13.04
N PRO A 186 19.76 -20.55 -12.88
CA PRO A 186 20.73 -21.13 -11.98
C PRO A 186 22.14 -20.69 -12.47
N ARG A 187 22.89 -19.98 -11.64
CA ARG A 187 24.31 -19.77 -11.91
C ARG A 187 24.96 -21.15 -12.03
N PRO A 188 25.74 -21.40 -13.09
CA PRO A 188 26.55 -22.60 -13.13
C PRO A 188 27.40 -22.63 -11.86
N ALA A 189 27.44 -23.79 -11.20
CA ALA A 189 28.29 -24.00 -10.05
C ALA A 189 29.72 -23.63 -10.48
N SER A 190 30.27 -22.63 -9.79
CA SER A 190 31.71 -22.29 -9.96
C SER A 190 32.50 -23.51 -9.54
N GLY A 191 33.08 -24.24 -10.50
CA GLY A 191 33.96 -25.35 -10.26
C GLY A 191 35.29 -24.88 -9.62
#